data_853ff9e4cdc092bbc645ed9453ebfc94
#
_entry.id   853ff9e4cdc092bbc645ed9453ebfc94
#
_cell.length_a   1.000
_cell.length_b   1.000
_cell.length_c   1.000
_cell.angle_alpha   90.00
_cell.angle_beta   90.00
_cell.angle_gamma   90.00
#
_symmetry.space_group_name_H-M   'P 1'
#
loop_
_entity.id
_entity.type
_entity.pdbx_description
1 polymer ?
#
loop_
_entity_poly.entity_id
_entity_poly.type
_entity_poly.pdbx_seq_one_letter_code
_entity_poly.pdbx_strand_id
1 'polypeptide(L)'
;SPFRPNPIGLTCVKLDRVEIGDEGPVIHVLGADLRDRTPIYDIKPYIPFADCHPDATGGWIEGAPWQELDVDFPAALRDRVPAQKLAGLIEVLRQDPRRAGSKHEPERVYHLAYADLDVAFCVDGERLSVVGVEAGE
;
A
#
# COMPACT_ATOMS: atom_id res chain seq x y z
N SER A 1 1.30 12.26 -5.56
CA SER A 1 0.10 12.33 -6.41
C SER A 1 0.48 12.52 -7.86
N PRO A 2 -0.04 11.71 -8.81
CA PRO A 2 0.25 11.85 -10.24
C PRO A 2 -0.40 13.10 -10.86
N PHE A 3 -1.27 13.77 -10.12
CA PHE A 3 -2.01 14.96 -10.58
C PHE A 3 -1.30 16.28 -10.25
N ARG A 4 -0.07 16.23 -9.76
CA ARG A 4 0.73 17.43 -9.52
C ARG A 4 1.41 17.89 -10.82
N PRO A 5 1.65 19.21 -11.01
CA PRO A 5 2.36 19.73 -12.18
C PRO A 5 3.76 19.08 -12.36
N ASN A 6 4.45 18.84 -11.26
CA ASN A 6 5.70 18.09 -11.22
C ASN A 6 5.44 16.77 -10.47
N PRO A 7 5.37 15.62 -11.12
CA PRO A 7 5.03 14.34 -10.51
C PRO A 7 6.24 13.75 -9.75
N ILE A 8 6.86 14.55 -8.89
CA ILE A 8 7.93 14.13 -7.99
C ILE A 8 7.33 13.88 -6.62
N GLY A 9 7.53 12.68 -6.08
CA GLY A 9 7.13 12.28 -4.74
C GLY A 9 8.30 12.32 -3.77
N LEU A 10 8.00 12.39 -2.50
CA LEU A 10 8.93 12.16 -1.40
C LEU A 10 8.37 11.04 -0.54
N THR A 11 9.15 9.98 -0.36
CA THR A 11 8.75 8.83 0.46
C THR A 11 9.76 8.65 1.58
N CYS A 12 9.28 8.67 2.82
CA CYS A 12 10.10 8.36 3.99
C CYS A 12 10.09 6.85 4.21
N VAL A 13 11.28 6.26 4.33
CA VAL A 13 11.46 4.82 4.50
C VAL A 13 12.42 4.53 5.63
N LYS A 14 12.31 3.35 6.24
CA LYS A 14 13.29 2.88 7.23
C LYS A 14 14.40 2.13 6.50
N LEU A 15 15.66 2.54 6.73
CA LEU A 15 16.82 1.78 6.28
C LEU A 15 16.86 0.43 7.02
N ASP A 16 16.91 -0.66 6.28
CA ASP A 16 17.15 -2.01 6.81
C ASP A 16 18.66 -2.31 6.80
N ARG A 17 19.26 -2.35 5.62
CA ARG A 17 20.70 -2.62 5.45
C ARG A 17 21.20 -2.08 4.11
N VAL A 18 22.52 -2.05 3.98
CA VAL A 18 23.21 -1.76 2.72
C VAL A 18 24.09 -2.95 2.38
N GLU A 19 23.99 -3.45 1.16
CA GLU A 19 24.82 -4.51 0.61
C GLU A 19 25.66 -3.98 -0.54
N ILE A 20 26.85 -4.51 -0.70
CA ILE A 20 27.70 -4.20 -1.87
C ILE A 20 27.61 -5.37 -2.83
N GLY A 21 26.88 -5.18 -3.92
CA GLY A 21 26.77 -6.13 -4.99
C GLY A 21 27.77 -5.84 -6.14
N ASP A 22 27.76 -6.70 -7.13
CA ASP A 22 28.64 -6.59 -8.31
C ASP A 22 28.36 -5.31 -9.13
N GLU A 23 27.12 -4.82 -9.10
CA GLU A 23 26.71 -3.60 -9.81
C GLU A 23 26.79 -2.33 -8.93
N GLY A 24 27.26 -2.45 -7.69
CA GLY A 24 27.37 -1.36 -6.75
C GLY A 24 26.56 -1.54 -5.47
N PRO A 25 26.40 -0.49 -4.67
CA PRO A 25 25.66 -0.57 -3.40
C PRO A 25 24.16 -0.73 -3.64
N VAL A 26 23.56 -1.68 -2.92
CA VAL A 26 22.11 -1.90 -2.85
C VAL A 26 21.61 -1.49 -1.48
N ILE A 27 20.62 -0.59 -1.45
CA ILE A 27 20.02 -0.09 -0.22
C ILE A 27 18.68 -0.81 -0.01
N HIS A 28 18.60 -1.61 1.04
CA HIS A 28 17.36 -2.28 1.45
C HIS A 28 16.58 -1.39 2.41
N VAL A 29 15.29 -1.20 2.14
CA VAL A 29 14.42 -0.34 2.95
C VAL A 29 13.13 -1.04 3.32
N LEU A 30 12.50 -0.59 4.40
CA LEU A 30 11.19 -1.05 4.87
C LEU A 30 10.16 0.07 4.72
N GLY A 31 8.93 -0.31 4.38
CA GLY A 31 7.81 0.63 4.26
C GLY A 31 7.83 1.48 2.98
N ALA A 32 8.51 1.02 1.93
CA ALA A 32 8.48 1.70 0.64
C ALA A 32 7.13 1.48 -0.05
N ASP A 33 6.40 2.57 -0.29
CA ASP A 33 5.22 2.60 -1.17
C ASP A 33 5.66 3.07 -2.56
N LEU A 34 6.38 2.21 -3.25
CA LEU A 34 6.97 2.48 -4.56
C LEU A 34 6.61 1.34 -5.51
N ARG A 35 6.21 1.71 -6.72
CA ARG A 35 6.05 0.76 -7.81
C ARG A 35 7.43 0.23 -8.26
N ASP A 36 7.48 -1.02 -8.71
CA ASP A 36 8.70 -1.58 -9.32
C ASP A 36 9.23 -0.66 -10.42
N ARG A 37 10.54 -0.52 -10.48
CA ARG A 37 11.28 0.38 -11.40
C ARG A 37 10.96 1.87 -11.28
N THR A 38 10.41 2.31 -10.15
CA THR A 38 10.28 3.76 -9.89
C THR A 38 11.67 4.38 -9.81
N PRO A 39 12.00 5.37 -10.66
CA PRO A 39 13.30 6.02 -10.63
C PRO A 39 13.47 6.82 -9.34
N ILE A 40 14.59 6.60 -8.66
CA ILE A 40 14.99 7.36 -7.48
C ILE A 40 16.01 8.41 -7.93
N TYR A 41 15.65 9.67 -7.75
CA TYR A 41 16.49 10.79 -8.18
C TYR A 41 17.45 11.27 -7.10
N ASP A 42 17.06 11.13 -5.83
CA ASP A 42 17.86 11.59 -4.70
C ASP A 42 17.51 10.81 -3.43
N ILE A 43 18.47 10.73 -2.51
CA ILE A 43 18.31 10.10 -1.20
C ILE A 43 18.92 11.05 -0.17
N LYS A 44 18.12 11.48 0.81
CA LYS A 44 18.63 12.25 1.94
C LYS A 44 18.38 11.53 3.26
N PRO A 45 19.22 11.75 4.27
CA PRO A 45 18.93 11.26 5.62
C PRO A 45 17.69 11.96 6.19
N TYR A 46 16.88 11.21 6.94
CA TYR A 46 15.82 11.79 7.77
C TYR A 46 16.44 12.42 9.02
N ILE A 47 16.15 13.69 9.23
CA ILE A 47 16.67 14.49 10.36
C ILE A 47 15.50 14.83 11.28
N PRO A 48 15.29 14.13 12.43
CA PRO A 48 14.08 14.26 13.23
C PRO A 48 13.73 15.69 13.64
N PHE A 49 14.70 16.50 14.02
CA PHE A 49 14.45 17.88 14.46
C PHE A 49 14.09 18.84 13.32
N ALA A 50 14.38 18.46 12.07
CA ALA A 50 14.09 19.30 10.89
C ALA A 50 12.94 18.75 10.05
N ASP A 51 12.78 17.41 9.98
CA ASP A 51 11.84 16.74 9.10
C ASP A 51 10.53 16.36 9.82
N CYS A 52 10.53 16.28 11.18
CA CYS A 52 9.35 15.94 11.95
C CYS A 52 8.59 17.20 12.38
N HIS A 53 7.33 17.31 11.98
CA HIS A 53 6.41 18.40 12.33
C HIS A 53 5.15 17.81 12.98
N PRO A 54 5.19 17.47 14.29
CA PRO A 54 4.05 16.83 14.96
C PRO A 54 2.77 17.67 14.96
N ASP A 55 2.93 19.00 14.94
CA ASP A 55 1.82 19.96 14.96
C ASP A 55 1.34 20.36 13.55
N ALA A 56 1.88 19.73 12.50
CA ALA A 56 1.44 20.01 11.14
C ALA A 56 -0.01 19.55 10.94
N THR A 57 -0.80 20.40 10.28
CA THR A 57 -2.18 20.08 9.92
C THR A 57 -2.26 19.53 8.50
N GLY A 58 -3.07 18.50 8.28
CA GLY A 58 -3.28 17.87 6.97
C GLY A 58 -4.17 18.67 6.01
N GLY A 59 -4.69 19.82 6.46
CA GLY A 59 -5.55 20.67 5.66
C GLY A 59 -6.80 19.96 5.17
N TRP A 60 -7.05 19.94 3.86
CA TRP A 60 -8.23 19.29 3.29
C TRP A 60 -8.27 17.76 3.49
N ILE A 61 -7.13 17.12 3.76
CA ILE A 61 -7.05 15.67 4.00
C ILE A 61 -7.68 15.32 5.35
N GLU A 62 -7.54 16.17 6.37
CA GLU A 62 -8.13 15.95 7.70
C GLU A 62 -9.67 16.00 7.68
N GLY A 63 -10.24 16.76 6.75
CA GLY A 63 -11.68 16.85 6.56
C GLY A 63 -12.26 15.77 5.63
N ALA A 64 -11.42 14.97 4.98
CA ALA A 64 -11.89 13.86 4.18
C ALA A 64 -12.28 12.69 5.10
N PRO A 65 -13.49 12.13 4.98
CA PRO A 65 -13.87 10.96 5.74
C PRO A 65 -12.99 9.79 5.28
N TRP A 66 -11.92 9.54 6.00
CA TRP A 66 -11.13 8.33 5.82
C TRP A 66 -11.79 7.23 6.63
N GLN A 67 -12.40 6.30 5.94
CA GLN A 67 -13.11 5.21 6.58
C GLN A 67 -12.42 3.90 6.19
N GLU A 68 -11.93 3.19 7.20
CA GLU A 68 -11.41 1.85 7.00
C GLU A 68 -12.57 0.89 6.73
N LEU A 69 -12.35 -0.03 5.79
CA LEU A 69 -13.33 -1.08 5.51
C LEU A 69 -13.22 -2.22 6.54
N ASP A 70 -14.38 -2.79 6.89
CA ASP A 70 -14.44 -4.06 7.63
C ASP A 70 -14.12 -5.21 6.67
N VAL A 71 -13.01 -5.90 6.92
CA VAL A 71 -12.49 -6.96 6.03
C VAL A 71 -12.99 -8.32 6.47
N ASP A 72 -13.91 -8.89 5.70
CA ASP A 72 -14.31 -10.28 5.80
C ASP A 72 -13.38 -11.15 4.94
N PHE A 73 -12.52 -11.91 5.63
CA PHE A 73 -11.54 -12.78 4.98
C PHE A 73 -11.74 -14.22 5.46
N PRO A 74 -12.41 -15.08 4.68
CA PRO A 74 -12.67 -16.47 5.07
C PRO A 74 -11.40 -17.25 5.39
N ALA A 75 -11.43 -18.09 6.43
CA ALA A 75 -10.27 -18.86 6.90
C ALA A 75 -9.61 -19.70 5.77
N ALA A 76 -10.42 -20.37 4.95
CA ALA A 76 -9.92 -21.17 3.84
C ALA A 76 -9.13 -20.38 2.78
N LEU A 77 -9.41 -19.08 2.64
CA LEU A 77 -8.66 -18.18 1.75
C LEU A 77 -7.44 -17.58 2.46
N ARG A 78 -7.52 -17.32 3.78
CA ARG A 78 -6.35 -16.89 4.57
C ARG A 78 -5.22 -17.90 4.54
N ASP A 79 -5.56 -19.20 4.59
CA ASP A 79 -4.59 -20.30 4.57
C ASP A 79 -3.77 -20.35 3.25
N ARG A 80 -4.24 -19.69 2.20
CA ARG A 80 -3.52 -19.56 0.92
C ARG A 80 -2.50 -18.42 0.92
N VAL A 81 -2.54 -17.55 1.92
CA VAL A 81 -1.63 -16.41 2.05
C VAL A 81 -0.48 -16.78 2.99
N PRO A 82 0.79 -16.59 2.60
CA PRO A 82 1.92 -16.79 3.50
C PRO A 82 1.75 -15.97 4.78
N ALA A 83 1.98 -16.59 5.95
CA ALA A 83 1.71 -15.99 7.26
C ALA A 83 2.37 -14.62 7.45
N GLN A 84 3.60 -14.45 6.93
CA GLN A 84 4.33 -13.18 7.00
C GLN A 84 3.73 -12.05 6.14
N LYS A 85 2.88 -12.39 5.15
CA LYS A 85 2.24 -11.43 4.24
C LYS A 85 0.80 -11.09 4.65
N LEU A 86 0.17 -11.93 5.47
CA LEU A 86 -1.26 -11.84 5.78
C LEU A 86 -1.63 -10.52 6.50
N ALA A 87 -0.86 -10.12 7.50
CA ALA A 87 -1.13 -8.88 8.23
C ALA A 87 -1.09 -7.65 7.31
N GLY A 88 -0.04 -7.55 6.47
CA GLY A 88 0.08 -6.47 5.50
C GLY A 88 -1.03 -6.46 4.45
N LEU A 89 -1.46 -7.63 3.98
CA LEU A 89 -2.58 -7.74 3.05
C LEU A 89 -3.88 -7.23 3.66
N ILE A 90 -4.18 -7.61 4.91
CA ILE A 90 -5.37 -7.14 5.61
C ILE A 90 -5.36 -5.62 5.75
N GLU A 91 -4.22 -5.02 6.09
CA GLU A 91 -4.09 -3.56 6.19
C GLU A 91 -4.31 -2.87 4.84
N VAL A 92 -3.80 -3.41 3.74
CA VAL A 92 -4.05 -2.88 2.39
C VAL A 92 -5.53 -2.97 2.03
N LEU A 93 -6.21 -4.08 2.35
CA LEU A 93 -7.63 -4.26 2.08
C LEU A 93 -8.50 -3.29 2.90
N ARG A 94 -8.14 -3.02 4.17
CA ARG A 94 -8.82 -2.02 5.02
C ARG A 94 -8.79 -0.62 4.42
N GLN A 95 -7.70 -0.29 3.73
CA GLN A 95 -7.48 1.02 3.13
C GLN A 95 -8.24 1.24 1.81
N ASP A 96 -9.19 0.37 1.47
CA ASP A 96 -9.96 0.40 0.22
C ASP A 96 -9.06 0.50 -1.03
N PRO A 97 -8.52 -0.64 -1.52
CA PRO A 97 -7.59 -0.63 -2.64
C PRO A 97 -8.23 -0.33 -4.00
N ARG A 98 -9.53 -0.02 -4.04
CA ARG A 98 -10.20 0.38 -5.27
C ARG A 98 -9.69 1.73 -5.76
N ARG A 99 -9.79 1.96 -7.07
CA ARG A 99 -9.46 3.27 -7.64
C ARG A 99 -10.37 4.36 -7.03
N ALA A 100 -9.81 5.49 -6.65
CA ALA A 100 -10.57 6.64 -6.15
C ALA A 100 -11.68 7.01 -7.12
N GLY A 101 -12.91 7.22 -6.59
CA GLY A 101 -14.09 7.52 -7.37
C GLY A 101 -14.77 6.30 -8.01
N SER A 102 -14.41 5.07 -7.61
CA SER A 102 -15.15 3.87 -8.01
C SER A 102 -16.61 3.98 -7.61
N LYS A 103 -17.51 3.63 -8.53
CA LYS A 103 -18.94 3.59 -8.27
C LYS A 103 -19.27 2.48 -7.28
N HIS A 104 -20.34 2.67 -6.51
CA HIS A 104 -20.86 1.61 -5.66
C HIS A 104 -21.48 0.50 -6.54
N GLU A 105 -20.78 -0.62 -6.66
CA GLU A 105 -21.19 -1.82 -7.39
C GLU A 105 -20.92 -3.04 -6.49
N PRO A 106 -21.86 -3.43 -5.61
CA PRO A 106 -21.61 -4.44 -4.57
C PRO A 106 -21.21 -5.82 -5.12
N GLU A 107 -21.73 -6.17 -6.29
CA GLU A 107 -21.46 -7.50 -6.92
C GLU A 107 -20.21 -7.50 -7.80
N ARG A 108 -19.56 -6.36 -7.96
CA ARG A 108 -18.34 -6.27 -8.77
C ARG A 108 -17.17 -6.87 -8.06
N VAL A 109 -16.53 -7.83 -8.72
CA VAL A 109 -15.26 -8.40 -8.27
C VAL A 109 -14.11 -7.49 -8.72
N TYR A 110 -13.29 -7.09 -7.77
CA TYR A 110 -12.06 -6.36 -7.97
C TYR A 110 -10.88 -7.28 -7.73
N HIS A 111 -9.75 -6.99 -8.36
CA HIS A 111 -8.52 -7.76 -8.23
C HIS A 111 -7.40 -6.87 -7.71
N LEU A 112 -6.67 -7.38 -6.73
CA LEU A 112 -5.49 -6.75 -6.13
C LEU A 112 -4.29 -7.67 -6.30
N ALA A 113 -3.31 -7.22 -7.08
CA ALA A 113 -2.01 -7.86 -7.10
C ALA A 113 -1.25 -7.52 -5.81
N TYR A 114 -0.98 -8.50 -4.97
CA TYR A 114 -0.25 -8.35 -3.72
C TYR A 114 0.86 -9.41 -3.61
N ALA A 115 2.10 -8.96 -3.71
CA ALA A 115 3.26 -9.83 -3.85
C ALA A 115 3.07 -10.79 -5.06
N ASP A 116 3.11 -12.11 -4.82
CA ASP A 116 2.93 -13.14 -5.85
C ASP A 116 1.50 -13.69 -5.87
N LEU A 117 0.52 -12.92 -5.38
CA LEU A 117 -0.88 -13.31 -5.26
C LEU A 117 -1.78 -12.36 -6.05
N ASP A 118 -2.83 -12.90 -6.64
CA ASP A 118 -4.01 -12.17 -7.08
C ASP A 118 -5.14 -12.37 -6.08
N VAL A 119 -5.59 -11.29 -5.46
CA VAL A 119 -6.64 -11.29 -4.44
C VAL A 119 -7.92 -10.70 -5.02
N ALA A 120 -8.94 -11.54 -5.17
CA ALA A 120 -10.25 -11.14 -5.63
C ALA A 120 -11.15 -10.75 -4.45
N PHE A 121 -11.82 -9.60 -4.55
CA PHE A 121 -12.69 -9.09 -3.49
C PHE A 121 -13.87 -8.28 -4.04
N CYS A 122 -14.93 -8.17 -3.24
CA CYS A 122 -16.08 -7.29 -3.47
C CYS A 122 -16.20 -6.30 -2.33
N VAL A 123 -16.83 -5.13 -2.58
CA VAL A 123 -17.08 -4.14 -1.54
C VAL A 123 -18.55 -3.72 -1.57
N ASP A 124 -19.22 -3.87 -0.42
CA ASP A 124 -20.59 -3.40 -0.20
C ASP A 124 -20.63 -2.48 1.03
N GLY A 125 -20.90 -1.20 0.81
CA GLY A 125 -20.82 -0.19 1.85
C GLY A 125 -19.44 -0.11 2.48
N GLU A 126 -19.35 -0.39 3.77
CA GLU A 126 -18.13 -0.38 4.58
C GLU A 126 -17.47 -1.77 4.69
N ARG A 127 -18.06 -2.79 4.06
CA ARG A 127 -17.56 -4.17 4.14
C ARG A 127 -16.88 -4.59 2.86
N LEU A 128 -15.65 -5.08 3.00
CA LEU A 128 -14.88 -5.75 1.95
C LEU A 128 -14.87 -7.25 2.20
N SER A 129 -15.34 -8.03 1.23
CA SER A 129 -15.34 -9.50 1.29
C SER A 129 -14.35 -10.08 0.30
N VAL A 130 -13.35 -10.83 0.81
CA VAL A 130 -12.41 -11.57 -0.04
C VAL A 130 -13.11 -12.81 -0.58
N VAL A 131 -13.15 -12.95 -1.91
CA VAL A 131 -13.85 -14.04 -2.60
C VAL A 131 -12.89 -15.02 -3.30
N GLY A 132 -11.61 -14.67 -3.46
CA GLY A 132 -10.60 -15.53 -4.07
C GLY A 132 -9.18 -15.10 -3.73
N VAL A 133 -8.28 -16.08 -3.68
CA VAL A 133 -6.81 -15.86 -3.60
C VAL A 133 -6.17 -16.89 -4.51
N GLU A 134 -5.43 -16.44 -5.50
CA GLU A 134 -4.74 -17.28 -6.48
C GLU A 134 -3.28 -16.83 -6.61
N ALA A 135 -2.45 -17.66 -7.24
CA ALA A 135 -1.10 -17.23 -7.59
C ALA A 135 -1.19 -16.14 -8.66
N GLY A 136 -0.49 -15.02 -8.45
CA GLY A 136 -0.34 -13.97 -9.44
C GLY A 136 0.57 -14.39 -10.60
N GLU A 137 0.36 -13.81 -11.78
CA GLU A 137 1.25 -13.99 -12.93
C GLU A 137 2.56 -13.19 -12.77
#